data_eb48342efb5bbbad40aefd43d62df639
#
_entry.id   eb48342efb5bbbad40aefd43d62df639
#
_cell.length_a   1.000
_cell.length_b   1.000
_cell.length_c   1.000
_cell.angle_alpha   90.00
_cell.angle_beta   90.00
_cell.angle_gamma   90.00
#
_symmetry.space_group_name_H-M   'P 1'
#
loop_
_entity.id
_entity.type
_entity.pdbx_description
1 polymer ?
#
loop_
_entity_poly.entity_id
_entity_poly.type
_entity_poly.pdbx_seq_one_letter_code
_entity_poly.pdbx_strand_id
1 'polypeptide(L)'
;MKKLLILIGTSGSGKTYFSKEMKEKDPSWFIISSDHYRIKRDGKVDIFHRPIQTFNSLDKQLVKAFNEHDKVIYDACNISRVRRRLLFHNLKSIRSSLEETGVVFHVPIRKCLRQNKSELRDHQVKNYIILISKILTKFNRPLIKEGFDKLVPPEYYKTWGI
;
A
#
# COMPACT_ATOMS: atom_id res chain seq x y z
N MET A 1 -1.65 -15.83 15.34
CA MET A 1 -0.68 -15.26 14.37
C MET A 1 -1.22 -13.91 13.95
N LYS A 2 -0.41 -12.86 13.97
CA LYS A 2 -0.81 -11.51 13.60
C LYS A 2 -0.94 -11.41 12.08
N LYS A 3 -1.85 -10.56 11.59
CA LYS A 3 -2.15 -10.47 10.13
C LYS A 3 -1.65 -9.15 9.54
N LEU A 4 -0.87 -9.22 8.48
CA LEU A 4 -0.40 -8.08 7.71
C LEU A 4 -0.93 -8.16 6.28
N LEU A 5 -1.74 -7.15 5.87
CA LEU A 5 -2.11 -6.96 4.47
C LEU A 5 -1.20 -5.90 3.84
N ILE A 6 -0.45 -6.29 2.83
CA ILE A 6 0.41 -5.39 2.06
C ILE A 6 -0.30 -5.08 0.75
N LEU A 7 -0.79 -3.84 0.60
CA LEU A 7 -1.48 -3.42 -0.62
C LEU A 7 -0.45 -3.12 -1.72
N ILE A 8 -0.67 -3.67 -2.90
CA ILE A 8 0.25 -3.58 -4.04
C ILE A 8 -0.52 -3.08 -5.26
N GLY A 9 -0.22 -1.89 -5.71
CA GLY A 9 -0.87 -1.28 -6.88
C GLY A 9 -0.50 0.18 -7.05
N THR A 10 -0.75 0.72 -8.24
CA THR A 10 -0.48 2.13 -8.55
C THR A 10 -1.40 3.07 -7.79
N SER A 11 -1.08 4.36 -7.78
CA SER A 11 -2.01 5.38 -7.31
C SER A 11 -3.30 5.35 -8.13
N GLY A 12 -4.45 5.54 -7.48
CA GLY A 12 -5.77 5.44 -8.14
C GLY A 12 -6.25 4.01 -8.44
N SER A 13 -5.57 2.97 -7.93
CA SER A 13 -6.02 1.58 -8.11
C SER A 13 -7.09 1.14 -7.09
N GLY A 14 -7.49 2.00 -6.15
CA GLY A 14 -8.52 1.69 -5.16
C GLY A 14 -8.01 1.14 -3.83
N LYS A 15 -6.70 1.16 -3.55
CA LYS A 15 -6.12 0.65 -2.29
C LYS A 15 -6.72 1.32 -1.05
N THR A 16 -6.78 2.64 -1.04
CA THR A 16 -7.30 3.39 0.11
C THR A 16 -8.79 3.16 0.32
N TYR A 17 -9.55 2.98 -0.76
CA TYR A 17 -10.96 2.58 -0.66
C TYR A 17 -11.07 1.20 -0.02
N PHE A 18 -10.29 0.24 -0.49
CA PHE A 18 -10.25 -1.12 0.07
C PHE A 18 -9.88 -1.12 1.56
N SER A 19 -8.85 -0.38 1.97
CA SER A 19 -8.43 -0.34 3.38
C SER A 19 -9.51 0.26 4.28
N LYS A 20 -10.23 1.27 3.82
CA LYS A 20 -11.37 1.84 4.55
C LYS A 20 -12.53 0.84 4.66
N GLU A 21 -12.91 0.20 3.56
CA GLU A 21 -13.96 -0.83 3.53
C GLU A 21 -13.63 -1.99 4.49
N MET A 22 -12.38 -2.45 4.50
CA MET A 22 -11.94 -3.49 5.41
C MET A 22 -12.07 -3.06 6.89
N LYS A 23 -11.72 -1.83 7.21
CA LYS A 23 -11.83 -1.30 8.57
C LYS A 23 -13.27 -1.07 9.00
N GLU A 24 -14.15 -0.67 8.06
CA GLU A 24 -15.59 -0.52 8.34
C GLU A 24 -16.25 -1.87 8.67
N LYS A 25 -15.86 -2.94 7.96
CA LYS A 25 -16.35 -4.30 8.22
C LYS A 25 -15.79 -4.92 9.50
N ASP A 26 -14.52 -4.63 9.79
CA ASP A 26 -13.82 -5.13 10.96
C ASP A 26 -12.94 -4.01 11.56
N PRO A 27 -13.42 -3.29 12.59
CA PRO A 27 -12.71 -2.17 13.21
C PRO A 27 -11.36 -2.56 13.85
N SER A 28 -11.07 -3.85 14.06
CA SER A 28 -9.79 -4.32 14.58
C SER A 28 -8.61 -4.11 13.62
N TRP A 29 -8.87 -3.81 12.34
CA TRP A 29 -7.83 -3.45 11.40
C TRP A 29 -7.25 -2.06 11.69
N PHE A 30 -5.95 -1.99 11.87
CA PHE A 30 -5.19 -0.74 11.94
C PHE A 30 -4.61 -0.41 10.55
N ILE A 31 -4.77 0.84 10.08
CA ILE A 31 -4.31 1.26 8.76
C ILE A 31 -3.07 2.15 8.91
N ILE A 32 -1.98 1.76 8.24
CA ILE A 32 -0.80 2.60 8.03
C ILE A 32 -0.79 3.03 6.57
N SER A 33 -1.01 4.33 6.33
CA SER A 33 -1.13 4.91 4.99
C SER A 33 0.02 5.86 4.68
N SER A 34 0.66 5.66 3.52
CA SER A 34 1.72 6.54 3.03
C SER A 34 1.21 7.96 2.74
N ASP A 35 -0.01 8.09 2.26
CA ASP A 35 -0.59 9.39 1.93
C ASP A 35 -1.00 10.14 3.20
N HIS A 36 -1.59 9.44 4.16
CA HIS A 36 -1.89 10.03 5.47
C HIS A 36 -0.62 10.52 6.18
N TYR A 37 0.46 9.73 6.13
CA TYR A 37 1.75 10.13 6.69
C TYR A 37 2.30 11.41 6.02
N ARG A 38 2.22 11.51 4.68
CA ARG A 38 2.65 12.69 3.94
C ARG A 38 1.83 13.93 4.29
N ILE A 39 0.51 13.79 4.35
CA ILE A 39 -0.38 14.89 4.77
C ILE A 39 -0.01 15.39 6.16
N LYS A 40 0.21 14.48 7.11
CA LYS A 40 0.57 14.84 8.49
C LYS A 40 1.93 15.53 8.58
N ARG A 41 2.91 15.08 7.77
CA ARG A 41 4.28 15.63 7.78
C ARG A 41 4.39 16.94 6.98
N ASP A 42 3.81 16.99 5.78
CA ASP A 42 4.07 18.02 4.76
C ASP A 42 2.83 18.87 4.43
N GLY A 43 1.66 18.55 5.00
CA GLY A 43 0.38 19.20 4.70
C GLY A 43 -0.22 18.84 3.33
N LYS A 44 0.45 18.01 2.54
CA LYS A 44 0.05 17.60 1.18
C LYS A 44 0.53 16.21 0.83
N VAL A 45 -0.10 15.60 -0.16
CA VAL A 45 0.38 14.36 -0.78
C VAL A 45 1.36 14.72 -1.90
N ASP A 46 2.65 14.69 -1.60
CA ASP A 46 3.72 14.80 -2.59
C ASP A 46 4.58 13.55 -2.56
N ILE A 47 4.35 12.68 -3.53
CA ILE A 47 5.02 11.37 -3.58
C ILE A 47 6.49 11.47 -3.99
N PHE A 48 6.92 12.59 -4.56
CA PHE A 48 8.32 12.84 -4.91
C PHE A 48 9.12 13.41 -3.74
N HIS A 49 8.43 13.99 -2.76
CA HIS A 49 9.10 14.59 -1.61
C HIS A 49 9.51 13.49 -0.62
N ARG A 50 10.83 13.35 -0.45
CA ARG A 50 11.46 12.43 0.53
C ARG A 50 10.90 11.01 0.56
N PRO A 51 10.82 10.29 -0.59
CA PRO A 51 10.19 8.97 -0.64
C PRO A 51 10.88 7.94 0.26
N ILE A 52 12.22 7.93 0.32
CA ILE A 52 12.99 7.00 1.16
C ILE A 52 12.71 7.23 2.64
N GLN A 53 12.71 8.50 3.09
CA GLN A 53 12.40 8.84 4.48
C GLN A 53 10.97 8.46 4.84
N THR A 54 10.02 8.68 3.94
CA THR A 54 8.62 8.30 4.12
C THR A 54 8.51 6.80 4.37
N PHE A 55 9.08 5.97 3.52
CA PHE A 55 8.99 4.52 3.66
C PHE A 55 9.73 3.99 4.88
N ASN A 56 10.91 4.51 5.20
CA ASN A 56 11.63 4.14 6.41
C ASN A 56 10.83 4.45 7.69
N SER A 57 10.15 5.59 7.72
CA SER A 57 9.29 5.97 8.85
C SER A 57 8.05 5.09 8.94
N LEU A 58 7.43 4.76 7.81
CA LEU A 58 6.27 3.89 7.76
C LEU A 58 6.61 2.46 8.22
N ASP A 59 7.75 1.92 7.81
CA ASP A 59 8.19 0.59 8.20
C ASP A 59 8.45 0.52 9.72
N LYS A 60 9.04 1.58 10.31
CA LYS A 60 9.20 1.69 11.77
C LYS A 60 7.85 1.77 12.49
N GLN A 61 6.88 2.52 11.94
CA GLN A 61 5.53 2.58 12.48
C GLN A 61 4.83 1.21 12.39
N LEU A 62 5.05 0.48 11.31
CA LEU A 62 4.47 -0.86 11.12
C LEU A 62 4.97 -1.84 12.20
N VAL A 63 6.27 -1.86 12.48
CA VAL A 63 6.82 -2.69 13.57
C VAL A 63 6.21 -2.31 14.91
N LYS A 64 6.09 -1.01 15.21
CA LYS A 64 5.48 -0.53 16.46
C LYS A 64 3.99 -0.86 16.56
N ALA A 65 3.25 -0.73 15.45
CA ALA A 65 1.81 -1.01 15.43
C ALA A 65 1.49 -2.46 15.86
N PHE A 66 2.37 -3.40 15.58
CA PHE A 66 2.19 -4.79 16.03
C PHE A 66 2.41 -5.01 17.53
N ASN A 67 2.82 -4.01 18.30
CA ASN A 67 2.79 -4.09 19.75
C ASN A 67 1.36 -3.93 20.31
N GLU A 68 0.51 -3.20 19.58
CA GLU A 68 -0.84 -2.81 20.05
C GLU A 68 -1.97 -3.44 19.22
N HIS A 69 -1.65 -3.89 17.98
CA HIS A 69 -2.64 -4.40 17.02
C HIS A 69 -2.22 -5.76 16.47
N ASP A 70 -3.21 -6.64 16.29
CA ASP A 70 -3.01 -7.96 15.68
C ASP A 70 -3.31 -7.98 14.19
N LYS A 71 -3.96 -6.94 13.66
CA LYS A 71 -4.34 -6.81 12.25
C LYS A 71 -3.93 -5.45 11.72
N VAL A 72 -3.02 -5.42 10.74
CA VAL A 72 -2.53 -4.19 10.14
C VAL A 72 -2.64 -4.23 8.62
N ILE A 73 -3.14 -3.13 8.04
CA ILE A 73 -3.13 -2.89 6.60
C ILE A 73 -2.05 -1.86 6.28
N TYR A 74 -1.11 -2.24 5.42
CA TYR A 74 -0.06 -1.36 4.93
C TYR A 74 -0.46 -0.77 3.57
N ASP A 75 -1.08 0.42 3.60
CA ASP A 75 -1.60 1.15 2.44
C ASP A 75 -0.52 2.05 1.83
N ALA A 76 0.25 1.46 0.92
CA ALA A 76 1.24 2.15 0.10
C ALA A 76 1.33 1.47 -1.27
N CYS A 77 2.02 2.08 -2.24
CA CYS A 77 2.07 1.51 -3.60
C CYS A 77 2.76 0.14 -3.66
N ASN A 78 3.86 -0.07 -2.99
CA ASN A 78 4.61 -1.34 -2.87
C ASN A 78 4.87 -2.07 -4.20
N ILE A 79 4.95 -1.34 -5.31
CA ILE A 79 4.96 -1.89 -6.68
C ILE A 79 6.33 -2.45 -7.10
N SER A 80 7.44 -1.96 -6.53
CA SER A 80 8.76 -2.46 -6.89
C SER A 80 9.20 -3.61 -5.98
N ARG A 81 9.87 -4.60 -6.57
CA ARG A 81 10.45 -5.72 -5.83
C ARG A 81 11.46 -5.26 -4.79
N VAL A 82 12.28 -4.25 -5.12
CA VAL A 82 13.27 -3.68 -4.19
C VAL A 82 12.57 -3.12 -2.95
N ARG A 83 11.45 -2.38 -3.13
CA ARG A 83 10.69 -1.83 -2.01
C ARG A 83 10.12 -2.93 -1.11
N ARG A 84 9.55 -3.98 -1.69
CA ARG A 84 9.00 -5.10 -0.90
C ARG A 84 10.09 -5.87 -0.16
N ARG A 85 11.26 -6.09 -0.78
CA ARG A 85 12.41 -6.71 -0.10
C ARG A 85 12.89 -5.89 1.09
N LEU A 86 12.97 -4.56 0.95
CA LEU A 86 13.32 -3.67 2.07
C LEU A 86 12.28 -3.73 3.19
N LEU A 87 10.99 -3.75 2.85
CA LEU A 87 9.92 -3.93 3.83
C LEU A 87 10.11 -5.23 4.62
N PHE A 88 10.26 -6.36 3.94
CA PHE A 88 10.49 -7.65 4.59
C PHE A 88 11.77 -7.69 5.44
N HIS A 89 12.84 -7.03 4.97
CA HIS A 89 14.05 -6.88 5.75
C HIS A 89 13.81 -6.10 7.04
N ASN A 90 13.05 -5.01 6.98
CA ASN A 90 12.72 -4.17 8.14
C ASN A 90 11.78 -4.89 9.14
N LEU A 91 10.98 -5.83 8.67
CA LEU A 91 10.07 -6.65 9.50
C LEU A 91 10.73 -7.89 10.08
N LYS A 92 11.98 -8.20 9.75
CA LYS A 92 12.65 -9.49 10.09
C LYS A 92 12.53 -9.90 11.57
N SER A 93 12.52 -8.93 12.50
CA SER A 93 12.46 -9.20 13.94
C SER A 93 11.09 -9.72 14.43
N ILE A 94 10.01 -9.43 13.68
CA ILE A 94 8.64 -9.81 14.05
C ILE A 94 8.00 -10.78 13.06
N ARG A 95 8.67 -11.05 11.96
CA ARG A 95 8.13 -11.73 10.79
C ARG A 95 7.63 -13.14 11.08
N SER A 96 8.29 -13.89 11.96
CA SER A 96 7.89 -15.24 12.36
C SER A 96 6.51 -15.29 13.06
N SER A 97 6.02 -14.14 13.54
CA SER A 97 4.70 -14.00 14.18
C SER A 97 3.61 -13.48 13.24
N LEU A 98 3.96 -13.18 11.97
CA LEU A 98 3.05 -12.57 10.99
C LEU A 98 2.55 -13.60 9.98
N GLU A 99 1.30 -13.43 9.55
CA GLU A 99 0.75 -13.93 8.29
C GLU A 99 0.76 -12.77 7.30
N GLU A 100 1.61 -12.83 6.28
CA GLU A 100 1.87 -11.75 5.32
C GLU A 100 1.12 -12.00 4.01
N THR A 101 0.04 -11.26 3.78
CA THR A 101 -0.75 -11.35 2.55
C THR A 101 -0.54 -10.14 1.66
N GLY A 102 -0.09 -10.34 0.44
CA GLY A 102 -0.07 -9.31 -0.59
C GLY A 102 -1.41 -9.19 -1.30
N VAL A 103 -2.07 -8.04 -1.22
CA VAL A 103 -3.30 -7.75 -1.95
C VAL A 103 -2.94 -6.98 -3.22
N VAL A 104 -3.11 -7.63 -4.37
CA VAL A 104 -2.61 -7.14 -5.67
C VAL A 104 -3.73 -6.52 -6.50
N PHE A 105 -3.63 -5.22 -6.74
CA PHE A 105 -4.60 -4.44 -7.51
C PHE A 105 -4.21 -4.39 -8.98
N HIS A 106 -4.82 -5.23 -9.81
CA HIS A 106 -4.68 -5.22 -11.27
C HIS A 106 -5.71 -4.28 -11.90
N VAL A 107 -5.43 -2.98 -11.89
CA VAL A 107 -6.34 -1.98 -12.44
C VAL A 107 -5.71 -1.35 -13.68
N PRO A 108 -6.44 -1.32 -14.84
CA PRO A 108 -5.95 -0.66 -16.05
C PRO A 108 -5.57 0.80 -15.78
N ILE A 109 -4.46 1.24 -16.36
CA ILE A 109 -3.94 2.59 -16.16
C ILE A 109 -4.96 3.69 -16.47
N ARG A 110 -5.78 3.50 -17.52
CA ARG A 110 -6.85 4.45 -17.90
C ARG A 110 -7.86 4.65 -16.78
N LYS A 111 -8.17 3.58 -16.02
CA LYS A 111 -9.08 3.66 -14.87
C LYS A 111 -8.40 4.37 -13.70
N CYS A 112 -7.14 4.06 -13.42
CA CYS A 112 -6.36 4.75 -12.38
C CYS A 112 -6.26 6.26 -12.66
N LEU A 113 -5.98 6.65 -13.90
CA LEU A 113 -5.93 8.04 -14.31
C LEU A 113 -7.29 8.75 -14.16
N ARG A 114 -8.38 8.07 -14.48
CA ARG A 114 -9.74 8.63 -14.37
C ARG A 114 -10.13 8.87 -12.91
N GLN A 115 -9.81 7.93 -12.03
CA GLN A 115 -10.09 8.04 -10.60
C GLN A 115 -9.30 9.18 -9.92
N ASN A 116 -8.13 9.52 -10.44
CA ASN A 116 -7.32 10.62 -9.89
C ASN A 116 -7.62 11.98 -10.53
N LYS A 117 -8.23 12.03 -11.75
CA LYS A 117 -8.58 13.30 -12.40
C LYS A 117 -9.58 14.15 -11.61
N SER A 118 -10.47 13.52 -10.83
CA SER A 118 -11.45 14.21 -10.01
C SER A 118 -10.81 14.99 -8.84
N GLU A 119 -9.57 14.68 -8.47
CA GLU A 119 -8.87 15.27 -7.34
C GLU A 119 -7.71 16.21 -7.76
N LEU A 120 -7.35 16.24 -9.05
CA LEU A 120 -6.20 16.97 -9.57
C LEU A 120 -6.61 18.16 -10.43
N ARG A 121 -5.96 19.32 -10.24
CA ARG A 121 -6.06 20.47 -11.14
C ARG A 121 -5.34 20.15 -12.47
N ASP A 122 -5.75 20.78 -13.59
CA ASP A 122 -5.29 20.48 -14.96
C ASP A 122 -3.76 20.46 -15.12
N HIS A 123 -3.02 21.36 -14.48
CA HIS A 123 -1.55 21.38 -14.51
C HIS A 123 -0.91 20.20 -13.74
N GLN A 124 -1.62 19.63 -12.78
CA GLN A 124 -1.17 18.45 -12.02
C GLN A 124 -1.37 17.16 -12.80
N VAL A 125 -2.35 17.13 -13.72
CA VAL A 125 -2.68 15.95 -14.54
C VAL A 125 -1.51 15.53 -15.44
N LYS A 126 -0.85 16.48 -16.11
CA LYS A 126 0.33 16.18 -16.96
C LYS A 126 1.46 15.56 -16.16
N ASN A 127 1.81 16.16 -15.03
CA ASN A 127 2.84 15.65 -14.13
C ASN A 127 2.46 14.29 -13.55
N TYR A 128 1.19 14.07 -13.28
CA TYR A 128 0.66 12.81 -12.80
C TYR A 128 0.71 11.68 -13.84
N ILE A 129 0.42 11.98 -15.12
CA ILE A 129 0.57 11.03 -16.23
C ILE A 129 2.04 10.58 -16.37
N ILE A 130 2.98 11.54 -16.36
CA ILE A 130 4.41 11.25 -16.40
C ILE A 130 4.83 10.39 -15.20
N LEU A 131 4.31 10.71 -14.02
CA LEU A 131 4.56 9.94 -12.82
C LEU A 131 4.08 8.50 -12.91
N ILE A 132 2.82 8.29 -13.29
CA ILE A 132 2.25 6.95 -13.43
C ILE A 132 3.01 6.15 -14.47
N SER A 133 3.40 6.76 -15.58
CA SER A 133 4.24 6.10 -16.58
C SER A 133 5.57 5.63 -15.99
N LYS A 134 6.26 6.49 -15.22
CA LYS A 134 7.50 6.13 -14.51
C LYS A 134 7.29 5.05 -13.43
N ILE A 135 6.16 5.09 -12.75
CA ILE A 135 5.79 4.10 -11.73
C ILE A 135 5.53 2.73 -12.39
N LEU A 136 4.82 2.70 -13.52
CA LEU A 136 4.53 1.46 -14.24
C LEU A 136 5.76 0.80 -14.81
N THR A 137 6.76 1.55 -15.27
CA THR A 137 8.04 0.97 -15.70
C THR A 137 8.78 0.26 -14.56
N LYS A 138 8.47 0.61 -13.31
CA LYS A 138 9.04 0.00 -12.10
C LYS A 138 8.14 -1.09 -11.48
N PHE A 139 6.97 -1.34 -12.07
CA PHE A 139 6.06 -2.36 -11.55
C PHE A 139 6.66 -3.75 -11.75
N ASN A 140 6.98 -4.40 -10.65
CA ASN A 140 7.37 -5.81 -10.65
C ASN A 140 6.22 -6.62 -10.05
N ARG A 141 5.67 -7.54 -10.82
CA ARG A 141 4.65 -8.48 -10.31
C ARG A 141 5.18 -9.16 -9.03
N PRO A 142 4.44 -9.12 -7.92
CA PRO A 142 4.85 -9.80 -6.70
C PRO A 142 4.85 -11.31 -6.90
N LEU A 143 5.74 -11.99 -6.20
CA LEU A 143 5.91 -13.43 -6.24
C LEU A 143 5.92 -13.97 -4.80
N ILE A 144 5.35 -15.14 -4.58
CA ILE A 144 5.37 -15.83 -3.28
C ILE A 144 6.81 -15.98 -2.76
N LYS A 145 7.76 -16.34 -3.63
CA LYS A 145 9.19 -16.44 -3.26
C LYS A 145 9.84 -15.15 -2.74
N GLU A 146 9.18 -14.00 -2.82
CA GLU A 146 9.63 -12.77 -2.18
C GLU A 146 9.41 -12.79 -0.67
N GLY A 147 8.54 -13.70 -0.21
CA GLY A 147 8.27 -13.94 1.19
C GLY A 147 6.82 -13.80 1.61
N PHE A 148 5.88 -13.60 0.70
CA PHE A 148 4.46 -13.59 1.03
C PHE A 148 3.96 -15.00 1.37
N ASP A 149 3.10 -15.13 2.36
CA ASP A 149 2.34 -16.36 2.60
C ASP A 149 1.25 -16.54 1.55
N LYS A 150 0.61 -15.42 1.13
CA LYS A 150 -0.43 -15.42 0.11
C LYS A 150 -0.33 -14.19 -0.79
N LEU A 151 -0.76 -14.35 -2.04
CA LEU A 151 -1.00 -13.26 -2.98
C LEU A 151 -2.43 -13.38 -3.50
N VAL A 152 -3.26 -12.39 -3.22
CA VAL A 152 -4.69 -12.42 -3.55
C VAL A 152 -5.15 -11.13 -4.23
N PRO A 153 -6.18 -11.16 -5.07
CA PRO A 153 -6.83 -9.94 -5.53
C PRO A 153 -7.74 -9.34 -4.44
N PRO A 154 -8.14 -8.06 -4.54
CA PRO A 154 -9.02 -7.42 -3.55
C PRO A 154 -10.37 -8.14 -3.40
N GLU A 155 -10.88 -8.74 -4.47
CA GLU A 155 -12.15 -9.48 -4.51
C GLU A 155 -12.15 -10.69 -3.57
N TYR A 156 -10.98 -11.23 -3.24
CA TYR A 156 -10.83 -12.33 -2.27
C TYR A 156 -11.51 -12.00 -0.93
N TYR A 157 -11.43 -10.75 -0.49
CA TYR A 157 -12.05 -10.31 0.76
C TYR A 157 -13.53 -9.91 0.62
N LYS A 158 -14.05 -9.79 -0.61
CA LYS A 158 -15.47 -9.50 -0.85
C LYS A 158 -16.35 -10.74 -0.77
N THR A 159 -15.80 -11.91 -1.10
CA THR A 159 -16.54 -13.18 -1.14
C THR A 159 -16.70 -13.85 0.23
N TRP A 160 -15.95 -13.39 1.25
CA TRP A 160 -15.96 -14.03 2.56
C TRP A 160 -16.97 -13.45 3.56
N GLY A 161 -17.85 -12.54 3.14
CA GLY A 161 -18.94 -12.05 4.01
C GLY A 161 -18.51 -11.48 5.37
N ILE A 162 -17.25 -11.05 5.47
CA ILE A 162 -16.68 -10.48 6.68
C ILE A 162 -16.65 -8.96 6.52
#